data_99b27594966280a0edbbdfb3f981cc56
#
_entry.id   99b27594966280a0edbbdfb3f981cc56
#
_cell.length_a   1.000
_cell.length_b   1.000
_cell.length_c   1.000
_cell.angle_alpha   90.00
_cell.angle_beta   90.00
_cell.angle_gamma   90.00
#
_symmetry.space_group_name_H-M   'P 1'
#
loop_
_entity.id
_entity.type
_entity.pdbx_description
1 polymer ?
#
loop_
_entity_poly.entity_id
_entity_poly.type
_entity_poly.pdbx_seq_one_letter_code
_entity_poly.pdbx_strand_id
1 'polypeptide(L)'
;MATSTALGLSQPIVMAAAGTESWYALHTRARHEKVVAQRLADWGVTTFLPMVTEVRRWSDRKKSVQLPLFGCYMFARFAPNRSDRLRVLGIEGVLRLVGARGEGSPIPDEQVDAVRTLVESELPWSSHPFLKIGQRVRIRSGALDGLEGILVSRNGDSTLVISIDAIQRSLAVRVEGYAVEAA
;
A
#
# COMPACT_ATOMS: atom_id res chain seq x y z
N MET A 1 19.12 -22.70 49.85
CA MET A 1 18.40 -21.54 49.41
C MET A 1 18.89 -21.22 48.00
N ALA A 2 18.13 -21.55 47.00
CA ALA A 2 18.45 -21.26 45.61
C ALA A 2 17.21 -20.63 44.99
N THR A 3 17.29 -19.34 44.76
CA THR A 3 16.25 -18.50 44.09
C THR A 3 16.39 -18.69 42.58
N SER A 4 15.45 -19.38 42.00
CA SER A 4 15.32 -19.52 40.56
C SER A 4 14.61 -18.29 40.00
N THR A 5 15.33 -17.43 39.29
CA THR A 5 14.77 -16.33 38.54
C THR A 5 14.22 -16.87 37.22
N ALA A 6 12.91 -16.95 37.12
CA ALA A 6 12.23 -17.31 35.90
C ALA A 6 12.31 -16.12 34.93
N LEU A 7 13.08 -16.27 33.85
CA LEU A 7 13.05 -15.38 32.67
C LEU A 7 11.68 -15.54 32.02
N GLY A 8 10.87 -14.49 32.11
CA GLY A 8 9.60 -14.39 31.41
C GLY A 8 9.83 -14.33 29.89
N LEU A 9 9.68 -15.45 29.23
CA LEU A 9 9.55 -15.50 27.76
C LEU A 9 8.23 -14.83 27.39
N SER A 10 8.30 -13.61 26.89
CA SER A 10 7.17 -12.95 26.23
C SER A 10 6.75 -13.80 25.02
N GLN A 11 5.67 -14.54 25.19
CA GLN A 11 5.06 -15.28 24.08
C GLN A 11 4.62 -14.27 23.00
N PRO A 12 4.79 -14.57 21.70
CA PRO A 12 4.22 -13.75 20.65
C PRO A 12 2.70 -13.80 20.82
N ILE A 13 2.11 -12.62 21.07
CA ILE A 13 0.66 -12.50 21.20
C ILE A 13 0.08 -12.61 19.79
N VAL A 14 -0.38 -13.82 19.45
CA VAL A 14 -1.07 -14.10 18.19
C VAL A 14 -2.33 -13.23 18.10
N MET A 15 -2.51 -12.52 16.97
CA MET A 15 -3.73 -11.77 16.71
C MET A 15 -4.92 -12.72 16.66
N ALA A 16 -5.93 -12.46 17.46
CA ALA A 16 -7.13 -13.30 17.51
C ALA A 16 -7.96 -13.12 16.23
N ALA A 17 -8.13 -14.19 15.47
CA ALA A 17 -9.01 -14.26 14.33
C ALA A 17 -10.48 -14.20 14.77
N ALA A 18 -11.06 -13.00 14.79
CA ALA A 18 -12.49 -12.81 14.96
C ALA A 18 -12.94 -11.65 14.03
N GLY A 19 -13.20 -11.99 12.77
CA GLY A 19 -13.66 -11.08 11.74
C GLY A 19 -12.89 -11.27 10.43
N THR A 20 -13.53 -10.97 9.32
CA THR A 20 -12.86 -10.97 8.01
C THR A 20 -11.82 -9.86 8.00
N GLU A 21 -10.55 -10.21 7.79
CA GLU A 21 -9.47 -9.23 7.66
C GLU A 21 -9.67 -8.38 6.40
N SER A 22 -9.37 -7.10 6.51
CA SER A 22 -9.41 -6.15 5.40
C SER A 22 -8.15 -5.31 5.37
N TRP A 23 -7.81 -4.77 4.22
CA TRP A 23 -6.74 -3.82 4.08
C TRP A 23 -7.14 -2.44 4.61
N TYR A 24 -6.21 -1.79 5.28
CA TYR A 24 -6.34 -0.41 5.77
C TYR A 24 -5.09 0.38 5.43
N ALA A 25 -5.25 1.66 5.11
CA ALA A 25 -4.11 2.57 5.00
C ALA A 25 -3.74 3.14 6.37
N LEU A 26 -2.45 3.12 6.68
CA LEU A 26 -1.85 3.74 7.84
C LEU A 26 -1.14 5.01 7.41
N HIS A 27 -1.42 6.12 8.07
CA HIS A 27 -0.63 7.33 7.97
C HIS A 27 0.49 7.26 9.01
N THR A 28 1.72 7.36 8.56
CA THR A 28 2.93 7.24 9.39
C THR A 28 3.68 8.57 9.47
N ARG A 29 4.59 8.68 10.43
CA ARG A 29 5.61 9.73 10.38
C ARG A 29 6.48 9.53 9.13
N ALA A 30 6.92 10.64 8.55
CA ALA A 30 7.84 10.60 7.42
C ALA A 30 9.10 9.79 7.73
N ARG A 31 9.50 8.92 6.80
CA ARG A 31 10.67 8.03 6.90
C ARG A 31 10.55 6.93 7.98
N HIS A 32 9.37 6.74 8.58
CA HIS A 32 9.11 5.65 9.51
C HIS A 32 8.38 4.47 8.87
N GLU A 33 8.01 4.57 7.59
CA GLU A 33 7.21 3.58 6.87
C GLU A 33 7.82 2.19 6.96
N LYS A 34 9.13 2.06 6.72
CA LYS A 34 9.86 0.78 6.76
C LYS A 34 9.91 0.20 8.18
N VAL A 35 10.14 1.05 9.18
CA VAL A 35 10.21 0.62 10.59
C VAL A 35 8.84 0.15 11.07
N VAL A 36 7.79 0.89 10.72
CA VAL A 36 6.41 0.51 11.06
C VAL A 36 6.03 -0.79 10.37
N ALA A 37 6.35 -0.95 9.07
CA ALA A 37 6.09 -2.19 8.33
C ALA A 37 6.76 -3.40 8.98
N GLN A 38 8.04 -3.27 9.39
CA GLN A 38 8.76 -4.34 10.06
C GLN A 38 8.12 -4.70 11.41
N ARG A 39 7.80 -3.70 12.24
CA ARG A 39 7.18 -3.94 13.56
C ARG A 39 5.81 -4.63 13.44
N LEU A 40 5.01 -4.25 12.43
CA LEU A 40 3.73 -4.91 12.16
C LEU A 40 3.94 -6.35 11.70
N ALA A 41 4.91 -6.60 10.81
CA ALA A 41 5.25 -7.94 10.36
C ALA A 41 5.75 -8.83 11.53
N ASP A 42 6.55 -8.29 12.44
CA ASP A 42 7.01 -8.99 13.65
C ASP A 42 5.84 -9.39 14.57
N TRP A 43 4.70 -8.70 14.47
CA TRP A 43 3.46 -9.04 15.17
C TRP A 43 2.52 -9.93 14.38
N GLY A 44 2.96 -10.43 13.21
CA GLY A 44 2.17 -11.30 12.35
C GLY A 44 1.10 -10.58 11.53
N VAL A 45 1.15 -9.25 11.44
CA VAL A 45 0.24 -8.46 10.60
C VAL A 45 0.76 -8.46 9.16
N THR A 46 -0.08 -8.84 8.21
CA THR A 46 0.25 -8.72 6.79
C THR A 46 0.37 -7.25 6.41
N THR A 47 1.52 -6.87 5.84
CA THR A 47 1.80 -5.49 5.46
C THR A 47 2.14 -5.38 3.98
N PHE A 48 1.84 -4.22 3.40
CA PHE A 48 2.26 -3.85 2.06
C PHE A 48 2.77 -2.41 2.07
N LEU A 49 4.06 -2.27 1.82
CA LEU A 49 4.73 -0.99 1.62
C LEU A 49 5.26 -0.95 0.18
N PRO A 50 4.49 -0.38 -0.76
CA PRO A 50 4.94 -0.28 -2.14
C PRO A 50 6.19 0.60 -2.23
N MET A 51 7.28 0.04 -2.73
CA MET A 51 8.57 0.71 -2.88
C MET A 51 8.91 0.91 -4.34
N VAL A 52 9.46 2.07 -4.67
CA VAL A 52 9.94 2.38 -6.02
C VAL A 52 11.39 2.82 -5.98
N THR A 53 12.08 2.53 -7.07
CA THR A 53 13.49 2.89 -7.22
C THR A 53 13.58 4.18 -8.05
N GLU A 54 14.08 5.25 -7.45
CA GLU A 54 14.36 6.51 -8.14
C GLU A 54 15.87 6.69 -8.32
N VAL A 55 16.28 7.07 -9.52
CA VAL A 55 17.67 7.49 -9.79
C VAL A 55 17.78 8.99 -9.51
N ARG A 56 18.37 9.34 -8.37
CA ARG A 56 18.67 10.73 -8.03
C ARG A 56 20.06 11.13 -8.53
N ARG A 57 20.10 12.26 -9.24
CA ARG A 57 21.35 12.91 -9.62
C ARG A 57 21.81 13.82 -8.47
N TRP A 58 22.99 13.54 -7.95
CA TRP A 58 23.70 14.44 -7.07
C TRP A 58 24.80 15.14 -7.91
N SER A 59 25.41 16.20 -7.41
CA SER A 59 26.37 17.00 -8.18
C SER A 59 27.54 16.17 -8.73
N ASP A 60 27.91 15.08 -8.05
CA ASP A 60 29.07 14.24 -8.34
C ASP A 60 28.73 12.82 -8.82
N ARG A 61 27.47 12.35 -8.62
CA ARG A 61 27.10 10.94 -8.90
C ARG A 61 25.61 10.73 -9.07
N LYS A 62 25.26 9.64 -9.76
CA LYS A 62 23.90 9.09 -9.80
C LYS A 62 23.78 8.03 -8.70
N LYS A 63 22.74 8.11 -7.88
CA LYS A 63 22.44 7.10 -6.86
C LYS A 63 21.02 6.60 -7.02
N SER A 64 20.85 5.29 -7.06
CA SER A 64 19.55 4.64 -6.99
C SER A 64 19.07 4.62 -5.54
N VAL A 65 17.89 5.11 -5.28
CA VAL A 65 17.29 5.20 -3.94
C VAL A 65 15.91 4.55 -3.97
N GLN A 66 15.66 3.64 -3.03
CA GLN A 66 14.33 3.06 -2.83
C GLN A 66 13.50 3.94 -1.89
N LEU A 67 12.38 4.41 -2.40
CA LEU A 67 11.44 5.28 -1.68
C LEU A 67 10.05 4.65 -1.66
N PRO A 68 9.25 4.92 -0.60
CA PRO A 68 7.83 4.58 -0.61
C PRO A 68 7.12 5.28 -1.76
N LEU A 69 6.34 4.52 -2.54
CA LEU A 69 5.50 5.04 -3.63
C LEU A 69 4.52 6.11 -3.12
N PHE A 70 3.94 5.87 -1.95
CA PHE A 70 3.09 6.84 -1.25
C PHE A 70 3.79 7.29 0.03
N GLY A 71 4.50 8.41 -0.02
CA GLY A 71 5.20 8.96 1.17
C GLY A 71 4.25 9.12 2.36
N CYS A 72 4.67 8.71 3.53
CA CYS A 72 3.92 8.68 4.78
C CYS A 72 2.71 7.73 4.81
N TYR A 73 2.58 6.82 3.84
CA TYR A 73 1.50 5.83 3.82
C TYR A 73 2.04 4.43 3.62
N MET A 74 1.40 3.48 4.28
CA MET A 74 1.56 2.05 4.06
C MET A 74 0.23 1.33 4.26
N PHE A 75 0.16 0.08 3.88
CA PHE A 75 -1.05 -0.74 4.01
C PHE A 75 -0.81 -1.88 4.98
N ALA A 76 -1.82 -2.20 5.78
CA ALA A 76 -1.82 -3.33 6.69
C ALA A 76 -3.16 -4.05 6.62
N ARG A 77 -3.13 -5.39 6.68
CA ARG A 77 -4.33 -6.24 6.67
C ARG A 77 -4.54 -6.80 8.06
N PHE A 78 -5.69 -6.50 8.64
CA PHE A 78 -6.06 -6.97 9.97
C PHE A 78 -7.59 -6.96 10.16
N ALA A 79 -8.07 -7.62 11.20
CA ALA A 79 -9.49 -7.59 11.55
C ALA A 79 -9.89 -6.24 12.14
N PRO A 80 -11.06 -5.65 11.78
CA PRO A 80 -11.47 -4.31 12.20
C PRO A 80 -11.98 -4.25 13.65
N ASN A 81 -11.54 -5.15 14.52
CA ASN A 81 -11.90 -5.13 15.92
C ASN A 81 -11.10 -4.07 16.70
N ARG A 82 -11.63 -3.69 17.87
CA ARG A 82 -11.02 -2.64 18.71
C ARG A 82 -9.61 -2.99 19.18
N SER A 83 -9.37 -4.25 19.49
CA SER A 83 -8.08 -4.73 20.00
C SER A 83 -6.98 -4.56 18.96
N ASP A 84 -7.19 -5.08 17.75
CA ASP A 84 -6.20 -5.03 16.67
C ASP A 84 -5.95 -3.60 16.20
N ARG A 85 -7.01 -2.78 16.13
CA ARG A 85 -6.88 -1.35 15.84
C ARG A 85 -6.02 -0.60 16.88
N LEU A 86 -6.25 -0.82 18.15
CA LEU A 86 -5.46 -0.18 19.21
C LEU A 86 -4.00 -0.66 19.19
N ARG A 87 -3.76 -1.94 18.91
CA ARG A 87 -2.40 -2.48 18.75
C ARG A 87 -1.67 -1.83 17.59
N VAL A 88 -2.30 -1.74 16.42
CA VAL A 88 -1.73 -1.08 15.25
C VAL A 88 -1.45 0.39 15.52
N LEU A 89 -2.39 1.11 16.15
CA LEU A 89 -2.21 2.52 16.52
C LEU A 89 -1.15 2.74 17.61
N GLY A 90 -0.88 1.73 18.44
CA GLY A 90 0.17 1.76 19.47
C GLY A 90 1.59 1.65 18.93
N ILE A 91 1.77 1.31 17.66
CA ILE A 91 3.10 1.23 17.06
C ILE A 91 3.69 2.62 16.89
N GLU A 92 4.86 2.83 17.46
CA GLU A 92 5.60 4.07 17.28
C GLU A 92 5.88 4.35 15.81
N GLY A 93 5.49 5.52 15.35
CA GLY A 93 5.58 5.93 13.95
C GLY A 93 4.24 5.91 13.22
N VAL A 94 3.23 5.18 13.72
CA VAL A 94 1.85 5.29 13.23
C VAL A 94 1.21 6.54 13.82
N LEU A 95 0.62 7.36 12.97
CA LEU A 95 -0.10 8.57 13.39
C LEU A 95 -1.60 8.31 13.49
N ARG A 96 -2.16 7.61 12.50
CA ARG A 96 -3.59 7.30 12.46
C ARG A 96 -3.93 6.26 11.38
N LEU A 97 -5.09 5.64 11.52
CA LEU A 97 -5.78 4.96 10.43
C LEU A 97 -6.44 5.99 9.50
N VAL A 98 -6.35 5.75 8.19
CA VAL A 98 -6.97 6.64 7.20
C VAL A 98 -8.43 6.21 7.00
N GLY A 99 -9.35 7.14 7.20
CA GLY A 99 -10.78 6.91 7.06
C GLY A 99 -11.60 7.84 7.93
N ALA A 100 -12.93 7.69 7.84
CA ALA A 100 -13.86 8.49 8.62
C ALA A 100 -13.66 8.27 10.12
N ARG A 101 -13.70 9.35 10.91
CA ARG A 101 -13.61 9.34 12.38
C ARG A 101 -12.38 8.61 12.96
N GLY A 102 -11.31 8.39 12.15
CA GLY A 102 -10.14 7.63 12.59
C GLY A 102 -10.38 6.12 12.74
N GLU A 103 -11.51 5.63 12.28
CA GLU A 103 -11.86 4.21 12.37
C GLU A 103 -11.20 3.33 11.31
N GLY A 104 -10.60 3.95 10.30
CA GLY A 104 -10.09 3.28 9.12
C GLY A 104 -11.21 2.97 8.13
N SER A 105 -10.95 3.22 6.86
CA SER A 105 -11.82 2.75 5.77
C SER A 105 -11.20 1.50 5.17
N PRO A 106 -11.95 0.38 5.05
CA PRO A 106 -11.44 -0.81 4.40
C PRO A 106 -11.16 -0.49 2.93
N ILE A 107 -10.07 -1.04 2.43
CA ILE A 107 -9.63 -0.91 1.04
C ILE A 107 -9.91 -2.23 0.35
N PRO A 108 -10.58 -2.23 -0.81
CA PRO A 108 -10.77 -3.43 -1.60
C PRO A 108 -9.42 -4.09 -1.96
N ASP A 109 -9.37 -5.42 -1.92
CA ASP A 109 -8.17 -6.19 -2.24
C ASP A 109 -7.66 -5.84 -3.65
N GLU A 110 -8.57 -5.63 -4.60
CA GLU A 110 -8.27 -5.29 -5.99
C GLU A 110 -7.45 -3.99 -6.12
N GLN A 111 -7.70 -2.99 -5.27
CA GLN A 111 -6.94 -1.74 -5.29
C GLN A 111 -5.50 -1.94 -4.80
N VAL A 112 -5.31 -2.77 -3.79
CA VAL A 112 -3.97 -3.09 -3.27
C VAL A 112 -3.20 -3.94 -4.26
N ASP A 113 -3.86 -4.94 -4.86
CA ASP A 113 -3.26 -5.85 -5.84
C ASP A 113 -2.93 -5.11 -7.14
N ALA A 114 -3.74 -4.15 -7.56
CA ALA A 114 -3.43 -3.28 -8.70
C ALA A 114 -2.12 -2.50 -8.48
N VAL A 115 -1.91 -1.95 -7.28
CA VAL A 115 -0.65 -1.26 -6.96
C VAL A 115 0.51 -2.24 -6.89
N ARG A 116 0.29 -3.45 -6.36
CA ARG A 116 1.33 -4.49 -6.32
C ARG A 116 1.78 -4.86 -7.73
N THR A 117 0.84 -5.17 -8.61
CA THR A 117 1.11 -5.50 -10.02
C THR A 117 1.87 -4.37 -10.71
N LEU A 118 1.48 -3.11 -10.48
CA LEU A 118 2.17 -1.96 -11.07
C LEU A 118 3.63 -1.85 -10.58
N VAL A 119 3.87 -2.01 -9.29
CA VAL A 119 5.23 -1.94 -8.72
C VAL A 119 6.10 -3.09 -9.25
N GLU A 120 5.54 -4.30 -9.35
CA GLU A 120 6.24 -5.49 -9.83
C GLU A 120 6.50 -5.45 -11.35
N SER A 121 5.69 -4.73 -12.11
CA SER A 121 5.86 -4.60 -13.57
C SER A 121 7.05 -3.77 -13.99
N GLU A 122 7.62 -2.97 -13.08
CA GLU A 122 8.71 -2.02 -13.33
C GLU A 122 8.45 -1.02 -14.48
N LEU A 123 7.20 -0.91 -14.92
CA LEU A 123 6.81 0.01 -15.98
C LEU A 123 6.87 1.46 -15.50
N PRO A 124 7.15 2.41 -16.40
CA PRO A 124 7.09 3.82 -16.07
C PRO A 124 5.69 4.23 -15.63
N TRP A 125 5.59 4.82 -14.47
CA TRP A 125 4.35 5.36 -13.91
C TRP A 125 4.54 6.84 -13.52
N SER A 126 3.44 7.54 -13.34
CA SER A 126 3.44 8.91 -12.84
C SER A 126 2.32 9.13 -11.84
N SER A 127 2.52 10.09 -10.94
CA SER A 127 1.43 10.54 -10.07
C SER A 127 0.34 11.20 -10.91
N HIS A 128 -0.91 10.86 -10.64
CA HIS A 128 -2.07 11.42 -11.33
C HIS A 128 -3.02 12.08 -10.32
N PRO A 129 -3.68 13.19 -10.65
CA PRO A 129 -4.75 13.72 -9.82
C PRO A 129 -5.80 12.64 -9.55
N PHE A 130 -6.30 12.59 -8.32
CA PHE A 130 -7.33 11.62 -7.95
C PHE A 130 -8.59 11.81 -8.80
N LEU A 131 -9.00 10.76 -9.53
CA LEU A 131 -10.16 10.78 -10.41
C LEU A 131 -11.19 9.77 -9.92
N LYS A 132 -12.46 10.23 -9.83
CA LYS A 132 -13.62 9.37 -9.56
C LYS A 132 -14.44 9.07 -10.82
N ILE A 133 -14.11 9.72 -11.95
CA ILE A 133 -14.93 9.72 -13.18
C ILE A 133 -14.10 9.13 -14.32
N GLY A 134 -14.68 8.15 -15.03
CA GLY A 134 -14.11 7.54 -16.22
C GLY A 134 -14.64 6.12 -16.43
N GLN A 135 -14.36 5.55 -17.59
CA GLN A 135 -14.72 4.17 -17.89
C GLN A 135 -13.77 3.22 -17.17
N ARG A 136 -14.33 2.25 -16.42
CA ARG A 136 -13.53 1.16 -15.88
C ARG A 136 -13.13 0.21 -17.00
N VAL A 137 -11.88 -0.14 -17.01
CA VAL A 137 -11.30 -1.06 -18.00
C VAL A 137 -10.39 -2.06 -17.32
N ARG A 138 -10.22 -3.22 -17.97
CA ARG A 138 -9.29 -4.26 -17.58
C ARG A 138 -8.28 -4.48 -18.69
N ILE A 139 -7.01 -4.61 -18.35
CA ILE A 139 -5.95 -4.97 -19.29
C ILE A 139 -5.98 -6.48 -19.51
N ARG A 140 -5.86 -6.88 -20.78
CA ARG A 140 -5.83 -8.28 -21.24
C ARG A 140 -4.54 -8.53 -22.00
N SER A 141 -3.45 -8.66 -21.39
CA SER A 141 -2.19 -9.21 -21.87
C SER A 141 -0.97 -8.53 -21.24
N GLY A 142 0.18 -9.19 -21.33
CA GLY A 142 1.47 -8.67 -20.91
C GLY A 142 1.64 -8.57 -19.38
N ALA A 143 2.61 -7.75 -18.93
CA ALA A 143 2.96 -7.62 -17.52
C ALA A 143 1.85 -7.02 -16.64
N LEU A 144 0.82 -6.42 -17.24
CA LEU A 144 -0.31 -5.79 -16.52
C LEU A 144 -1.62 -6.58 -16.72
N ASP A 145 -1.57 -7.82 -17.16
CA ASP A 145 -2.79 -8.62 -17.38
C ASP A 145 -3.65 -8.71 -16.13
N GLY A 146 -4.97 -8.51 -16.30
CA GLY A 146 -5.94 -8.50 -15.22
C GLY A 146 -6.02 -7.19 -14.43
N LEU A 147 -5.13 -6.23 -14.66
CA LEU A 147 -5.14 -4.95 -13.96
C LEU A 147 -6.37 -4.12 -14.34
N GLU A 148 -7.13 -3.69 -13.34
CA GLU A 148 -8.29 -2.82 -13.51
C GLU A 148 -7.98 -1.37 -13.12
N GLY A 149 -8.60 -0.44 -13.82
CA GLY A 149 -8.46 0.98 -13.54
C GLY A 149 -9.40 1.81 -14.41
N ILE A 150 -9.19 3.12 -14.39
CA ILE A 150 -9.94 4.06 -15.22
C ILE A 150 -9.07 4.43 -16.43
N LEU A 151 -9.59 4.21 -17.63
CA LEU A 151 -8.92 4.63 -18.86
C LEU A 151 -9.10 6.14 -19.05
N VAL A 152 -7.99 6.83 -19.20
CA VAL A 152 -7.94 8.25 -19.51
C VAL A 152 -7.15 8.43 -20.78
N SER A 153 -7.75 8.99 -21.80
CA SER A 153 -7.05 9.40 -23.02
C SER A 153 -6.59 10.85 -22.89
N ARG A 154 -5.31 11.11 -23.11
CA ARG A 154 -4.76 12.45 -23.13
C ARG A 154 -3.79 12.58 -24.30
N ASN A 155 -4.05 13.53 -25.20
CA ASN A 155 -3.19 13.81 -26.36
C ASN A 155 -2.90 12.60 -27.26
N GLY A 156 -3.86 11.67 -27.40
CA GLY A 156 -3.71 10.47 -28.22
C GLY A 156 -3.07 9.27 -27.50
N ASP A 157 -2.52 9.45 -26.32
CA ASP A 157 -1.94 8.36 -25.52
C ASP A 157 -2.98 7.74 -24.61
N SER A 158 -3.07 6.42 -24.57
CA SER A 158 -3.91 5.68 -23.64
C SER A 158 -3.20 5.51 -22.31
N THR A 159 -3.82 5.95 -21.24
CA THR A 159 -3.27 5.90 -19.87
C THR A 159 -4.27 5.22 -18.95
N LEU A 160 -3.85 4.19 -18.24
CA LEU A 160 -4.62 3.57 -17.18
C LEU A 160 -4.36 4.30 -15.86
N VAL A 161 -5.43 4.68 -15.17
CA VAL A 161 -5.34 5.32 -13.85
C VAL A 161 -5.83 4.36 -12.77
N ILE A 162 -4.94 4.06 -11.84
CA ILE A 162 -5.18 3.21 -10.67
C ILE A 162 -5.35 4.10 -9.46
N SER A 163 -6.42 3.93 -8.69
CA SER A 163 -6.73 4.78 -7.55
C SER A 163 -6.85 3.98 -6.26
N ILE A 164 -6.36 4.55 -5.17
CA ILE A 164 -6.63 4.09 -3.80
C ILE A 164 -7.52 5.14 -3.14
N ASP A 165 -8.81 4.84 -3.06
CA ASP A 165 -9.83 5.80 -2.59
C ASP A 165 -9.58 6.27 -1.17
N ALA A 166 -9.16 5.36 -0.28
CA ALA A 166 -8.95 5.65 1.13
C ALA A 166 -7.92 6.76 1.38
N ILE A 167 -6.87 6.83 0.56
CA ILE A 167 -5.81 7.85 0.67
C ILE A 167 -5.93 8.95 -0.37
N GLN A 168 -6.94 8.88 -1.26
CA GLN A 168 -7.17 9.82 -2.36
C GLN A 168 -5.92 10.04 -3.23
N ARG A 169 -5.28 8.94 -3.62
CA ARG A 169 -4.10 8.93 -4.48
C ARG A 169 -4.37 8.10 -5.72
N SER A 170 -3.86 8.57 -6.84
CA SER A 170 -3.93 7.86 -8.11
C SER A 170 -2.57 7.81 -8.77
N LEU A 171 -2.37 6.75 -9.52
CA LEU A 171 -1.18 6.48 -10.32
C LEU A 171 -1.62 6.32 -11.76
N ALA A 172 -0.83 6.81 -12.68
CA ALA A 172 -1.06 6.67 -14.10
C ALA A 172 0.05 5.85 -14.75
N VAL A 173 -0.32 4.86 -15.52
CA VAL A 173 0.60 4.04 -16.32
C VAL A 173 0.19 4.09 -17.78
N ARG A 174 1.15 4.24 -18.71
CA ARG A 174 0.90 4.23 -20.15
C ARG A 174 0.62 2.78 -20.57
N VAL A 175 -0.48 2.59 -21.30
CA VAL A 175 -0.96 1.27 -21.74
C VAL A 175 -0.95 1.11 -23.26
N GLU A 176 -0.03 1.80 -23.95
CA GLU A 176 0.14 1.63 -25.38
C GLU A 176 0.57 0.20 -25.70
N GLY A 177 -0.09 -0.41 -26.68
CA GLY A 177 0.19 -1.78 -27.12
C GLY A 177 -0.45 -2.87 -26.24
N TYR A 178 -1.18 -2.52 -25.19
CA TYR A 178 -1.97 -3.47 -24.40
C TYR A 178 -3.41 -3.59 -24.93
N ALA A 179 -3.95 -4.80 -24.91
CA ALA A 179 -5.38 -5.00 -25.15
C ALA A 179 -6.16 -4.55 -23.91
N VAL A 180 -7.16 -3.68 -24.12
CA VAL A 180 -7.98 -3.08 -23.04
C VAL A 180 -9.44 -3.41 -23.32
N GLU A 181 -10.16 -3.94 -22.34
CA GLU A 181 -11.60 -4.21 -22.43
C GLU A 181 -12.37 -3.46 -21.34
N ALA A 182 -13.66 -3.24 -21.54
CA ALA A 182 -14.53 -2.70 -20.49
C ALA A 182 -14.64 -3.70 -19.34
N ALA A 183 -14.49 -3.23 -18.10
CA ALA A 183 -14.61 -4.02 -16.88
C ALA A 183 -16.05 -4.05 -16.37
#